data_13e3143cd86cea34994e7a760d5cb283
#
_entry.id   13e3143cd86cea34994e7a760d5cb283
#
_cell.length_a   1.000
_cell.length_b   1.000
_cell.length_c   1.000
_cell.angle_alpha   90.00
_cell.angle_beta   90.00
_cell.angle_gamma   90.00
#
_symmetry.space_group_name_H-M   'P 1'
#
loop_
_entity.id
_entity.type
_entity.pdbx_description
1 polymer ?
#
loop_
_entity_poly.entity_id
_entity_poly.type
_entity_poly.pdbx_seq_one_letter_code
_entity_poly.pdbx_strand_id
1 'polypeptide(L)' 'MLFIGIDLGTSACKLLLVSEDGNILNTVTKEYPLSFPHPGWSEQRPEDWWNAVVTGVPELLQGFDADQVAGIGSG' A
#
# COMPACT_ATOMS: atom_id res chain seq x y z
N MET A 1 -8.23 -17.58 1.79
CA MET A 1 -6.84 -17.10 1.87
C MET A 1 -6.72 -15.81 1.08
N LEU A 2 -6.18 -14.79 1.73
CA LEU A 2 -6.07 -13.46 1.14
C LEU A 2 -4.61 -13.05 1.01
N PHE A 3 -4.32 -12.19 0.04
CA PHE A 3 -2.99 -11.66 -0.18
C PHE A 3 -3.07 -10.14 -0.30
N ILE A 4 -2.04 -9.45 0.16
CA ILE A 4 -1.95 -8.00 0.03
C ILE A 4 -0.82 -7.69 -0.94
N GLY A 5 -1.15 -6.94 -2.00
CA GLY A 5 -0.17 -6.40 -2.93
C GLY A 5 0.09 -4.93 -2.62
N ILE A 6 1.34 -4.53 -2.66
CA ILE A 6 1.74 -3.15 -2.42
C ILE A 6 2.47 -2.65 -3.66
N ASP A 7 1.96 -1.57 -4.24
CA ASP A 7 2.57 -0.90 -5.38
C ASP A 7 3.01 0.49 -4.94
N LEU A 8 4.31 0.70 -4.87
CA LEU A 8 4.89 1.97 -4.43
C LEU A 8 5.19 2.85 -5.65
N GLY A 9 4.44 3.93 -5.76
CA GLY A 9 4.70 4.95 -6.76
C GLY A 9 5.49 6.11 -6.19
N THR A 10 5.79 7.11 -7.04
CA THR A 10 6.56 8.29 -6.63
C THR A 10 5.80 9.19 -5.67
N SER A 11 4.48 9.25 -5.78
CA SER A 11 3.65 10.16 -4.97
C SER A 11 2.50 9.45 -4.28
N ALA A 12 2.38 8.14 -4.43
CA ALA A 12 1.29 7.38 -3.83
C ALA A 12 1.67 5.92 -3.65
N CYS A 13 1.04 5.29 -2.68
CA CYS A 13 1.13 3.86 -2.44
C CYS A 13 -0.23 3.24 -2.69
N LYS A 14 -0.29 2.20 -3.50
CA LYS A 14 -1.53 1.50 -3.80
C LYS A 14 -1.50 0.14 -3.14
N LEU A 15 -2.55 -0.14 -2.36
CA LEU A 15 -2.70 -1.42 -1.66
C LEU A 15 -3.84 -2.19 -2.29
N LEU A 16 -3.59 -3.46 -2.58
CA LEU A 16 -4.57 -4.34 -3.19
C LEU A 16 -4.82 -5.53 -2.28
N LEU A 17 -6.10 -5.83 -2.04
CA LEU A 17 -6.48 -7.07 -1.36
C LEU A 17 -6.94 -8.05 -2.43
N VAL A 18 -6.27 -9.19 -2.50
CA VAL A 18 -6.48 -10.17 -3.57
C VAL A 18 -6.84 -11.52 -2.97
N SER A 19 -7.83 -12.19 -3.55
CA SER A 19 -8.18 -13.55 -3.17
C SER A 19 -7.22 -14.56 -3.78
N GLU A 20 -7.26 -15.79 -3.29
CA GLU A 20 -6.44 -16.88 -3.83
C GLU A 20 -6.76 -17.18 -5.30
N ASP A 21 -7.94 -16.79 -5.77
CA ASP A 21 -8.34 -16.94 -7.17
C ASP A 21 -7.80 -15.82 -8.07
N GLY A 22 -7.12 -14.82 -7.50
CA GLY A 22 -6.58 -13.70 -8.26
C GLY A 22 -7.54 -12.53 -8.40
N ASN A 23 -8.68 -12.55 -7.73
CA ASN A 23 -9.65 -11.46 -7.79
C ASN A 23 -9.28 -10.34 -6.82
N ILE A 24 -9.33 -9.10 -7.29
CA ILE A 24 -9.12 -7.94 -6.45
C ILE A 24 -10.39 -7.66 -5.65
N LEU A 25 -10.30 -7.79 -4.33
CA LEU A 25 -11.45 -7.63 -3.44
C LEU A 25 -11.58 -6.20 -2.93
N ASN A 26 -10.48 -5.49 -2.81
CA ASN A 26 -10.47 -4.12 -2.34
C ASN A 26 -9.19 -3.42 -2.76
N THR A 27 -9.22 -2.10 -2.82
CA THR A 27 -8.09 -1.28 -3.19
C THR A 27 -8.08 -0.03 -2.33
N VAL A 28 -6.90 0.32 -1.81
CA VAL A 28 -6.71 1.57 -1.07
C VAL A 28 -5.51 2.29 -1.66
N THR A 29 -5.68 3.58 -1.93
CA THR A 29 -4.60 4.43 -2.42
C THR A 29 -4.30 5.48 -1.36
N LYS A 30 -3.04 5.57 -0.96
CA LYS A 30 -2.56 6.58 -0.01
C LYS A 30 -1.56 7.48 -0.72
N GLU A 31 -1.88 8.76 -0.79
CA GLU A 31 -0.97 9.75 -1.34
C GLU A 31 -0.03 10.25 -0.27
N TYR A 32 1.19 10.58 -0.68
CA TYR A 32 2.16 11.21 0.20
C TYR A 32 2.88 12.31 -0.58
N PRO A 33 3.29 13.40 0.09
CA PRO A 33 3.94 14.51 -0.58
C PRO A 33 5.31 14.13 -1.10
N LEU A 34 5.64 14.61 -2.29
CA LEU A 34 7.02 14.57 -2.78
C LEU A 34 7.80 15.65 -2.07
N SER A 35 9.00 15.32 -1.63
CA SER A 35 9.91 16.26 -1.02
C SER A 35 11.02 16.60 -2.01
N PHE A 36 11.18 17.91 -2.28
CA PHE A 36 12.23 18.41 -3.17
C PHE A 36 13.11 19.37 -2.39
N PRO A 37 13.95 18.86 -1.48
CA PRO A 37 14.76 19.73 -0.64
C PRO A 37 15.81 20.52 -1.43
N HIS A 38 16.16 20.04 -2.62
CA HIS A 38 17.10 20.71 -3.51
C HIS A 38 16.58 20.65 -4.94
N PRO A 39 16.89 21.67 -5.76
CA PRO A 39 16.51 21.64 -7.17
C PRO A 39 17.07 20.40 -7.86
N GLY A 40 16.20 19.69 -8.57
CA GLY A 40 16.56 18.46 -9.27
C GLY A 40 16.57 17.20 -8.43
N TRP A 41 16.32 17.31 -7.13
CA TRP A 41 16.24 16.16 -6.25
C TRP A 41 14.78 15.78 -6.02
N SER A 42 14.50 14.50 -6.16
CA SER A 42 13.22 13.92 -5.80
C SER A 42 13.51 12.93 -4.69
N GLU A 43 13.08 13.24 -3.48
CA GLU A 43 13.33 12.41 -2.32
C GLU A 43 12.02 11.94 -1.72
N GLN A 44 11.89 10.63 -1.59
CA GLN A 44 10.80 10.03 -0.83
C GLN A 44 11.36 9.67 0.55
N ARG A 45 10.64 10.11 1.57
CA ARG A 45 10.99 9.72 2.94
C ARG A 45 10.46 8.30 3.18
N PRO A 46 11.30 7.39 3.67
CA PRO A 46 10.82 6.05 4.01
C PRO A 46 9.63 6.06 4.96
N GLU A 47 9.56 7.03 5.87
CA GLU A 47 8.44 7.17 6.79
C GLU A 47 7.12 7.42 6.08
N ASP A 48 7.15 8.14 4.96
CA ASP A 48 5.93 8.49 4.25
C ASP A 48 5.26 7.25 3.66
N TRP A 49 6.02 6.41 2.94
CA TRP A 49 5.43 5.19 2.39
C TRP A 49 5.14 4.16 3.48
N TRP A 50 5.95 4.11 4.54
CA TRP A 50 5.69 3.22 5.67
C TRP A 50 4.38 3.59 6.36
N ASN A 51 4.17 4.90 6.60
CA ASN A 51 2.92 5.38 7.19
C ASN A 51 1.73 5.11 6.27
N ALA A 52 1.92 5.23 4.95
CA ALA A 52 0.87 4.90 3.99
C ALA A 52 0.47 3.42 4.11
N VAL A 53 1.42 2.52 4.25
CA VAL A 53 1.15 1.09 4.44
C VAL A 53 0.46 0.85 5.78
N VAL A 54 1.01 1.40 6.87
CA VAL A 54 0.48 1.19 8.23
C VAL A 54 -0.95 1.70 8.36
N THR A 55 -1.26 2.83 7.74
CA THR A 55 -2.62 3.38 7.79
C THR A 55 -3.54 2.77 6.75
N GLY A 56 -2.98 2.33 5.62
CA GLY A 56 -3.78 1.78 4.51
C GLY A 56 -4.21 0.34 4.72
N VAL A 57 -3.38 -0.48 5.38
CA VAL A 57 -3.71 -1.90 5.60
C VAL A 57 -5.00 -2.08 6.40
N PRO A 58 -5.23 -1.37 7.53
CA PRO A 58 -6.50 -1.50 8.24
C PRO A 58 -7.71 -1.11 7.39
N GLU A 59 -7.58 -0.07 6.57
CA GLU A 59 -8.65 0.32 5.64
C GLU A 59 -8.89 -0.76 4.60
N LEU A 60 -7.81 -1.32 4.07
CA LEU A 60 -7.88 -2.37 3.05
C LEU A 60 -8.61 -3.61 3.59
N LEU A 61 -8.40 -3.92 4.86
CA LEU A 61 -8.97 -5.10 5.50
C LEU A 61 -10.32 -4.84 6.15
N GLN A 62 -10.85 -3.63 6.05
CA GLN A 62 -12.15 -3.31 6.63
C GLN A 62 -13.25 -4.18 6.02
N GLY A 63 -13.96 -4.94 6.85
CA GLY A 63 -14.95 -5.90 6.41
C GLY A 63 -14.39 -7.27 6.04
N PHE A 64 -13.09 -7.47 6.17
CA PHE A 64 -12.42 -8.73 5.92
C PHE A 64 -11.71 -9.23 7.17
N ASP A 65 -11.47 -10.55 7.22
CA ASP A 65 -10.79 -11.16 8.33
C ASP A 65 -9.27 -11.10 8.11
N ALA A 66 -8.58 -10.37 8.97
CA ALA A 66 -7.13 -10.21 8.87
C ALA A 66 -6.39 -11.55 9.03
N ASP A 67 -6.99 -12.50 9.75
CA ASP A 67 -6.40 -13.83 9.93
C ASP A 67 -6.35 -14.63 8.63
N GLN A 68 -7.13 -14.23 7.63
CA GLN A 68 -7.13 -14.86 6.31
C GLN A 68 -5.96 -14.40 5.42
N VAL A 69 -5.25 -13.36 5.83
CA VAL A 69 -4.13 -12.85 5.04
C VAL A 69 -2.94 -13.81 5.17
N ALA A 70 -2.55 -14.40 4.06
CA ALA A 70 -1.47 -15.40 4.02
C ALA A 70 -0.13 -14.79 3.67
N GLY A 71 -0.12 -13.63 3.02
CA GLY A 71 1.14 -13.00 2.62
C GLY A 71 0.96 -11.58 2.13
N ILE A 72 2.06 -10.84 2.14
CA ILE A 72 2.14 -9.47 1.65
C ILE A 72 3.31 -9.43 0.67
N GLY A 73 3.05 -8.91 -0.54
CA GLY A 73 4.07 -8.78 -1.55
C GLY A 73 4.13 -7.37 -2.11
N SER A 74 5.29 -6.97 -2.59
CA SER A 74 5.48 -5.68 -3.26
C SER A 74 5.91 -5.92 -4.71
N GLY A 75 5.38 -5.10 -5.57
CA GLY A 75 5.72 -5.14 -6.99
C GLY A 75 6.23 -3.81 -7.48
#